data_6bf93da1af5c455eef38c5a69843caa0
#
_entry.id   6bf93da1af5c455eef38c5a69843caa0
#
_cell.length_a   1.000
_cell.length_b   1.000
_cell.length_c   1.000
_cell.angle_alpha   90.00
_cell.angle_beta   90.00
_cell.angle_gamma   90.00
#
_symmetry.space_group_name_H-M   'P 1'
#
loop_
_entity.id
_entity.type
_entity.pdbx_description
1 polymer ?
#
loop_
_entity_poly.entity_id
_entity_poly.type
_entity_poly.pdbx_seq_one_letter_code
_entity_poly.pdbx_strand_id
1 'polypeptide(L)'
;MSKQQEGSSPPTEFTARIARLLLSFISGLSQSLPAEDSLHKQLNAMAAVIRKEVRISPATELDKDVEDYFGRLILDQKFIDGEKDIVKTMVLEAVETIRAMMESSGNFDVSIGDFTEKIQAAETIQEILKVKDYLFIEMQKVREHSHTLHDELEKHRTATETLSKKLEESEARALVDALTNVLNRNAYNLKIGELVHEYKRYKEEWALLVLDIDHFKKFNDTYGHKTGDKVLKSVAATVSNSIRVSDHIFRYGGEEFVVILSRINKETTKTLSEKIRREVERDYFVDGDNELKVTMSIGAAIITPEDTEASLFERADKALYQAKQNGRNQTLLDI
;
A
#
# COMPACT_ATOMS: atom_id res chain seq x y z
N MET A 1 -1.82 -14.06 32.81
CA MET A 1 -0.80 -14.56 31.89
C MET A 1 -1.50 -15.35 30.79
N SER A 2 -1.88 -14.67 29.74
CA SER A 2 -2.60 -15.27 28.59
C SER A 2 -1.59 -15.57 27.50
N LYS A 3 -1.39 -16.86 27.19
CA LYS A 3 -0.63 -17.30 26.02
C LYS A 3 -1.40 -16.90 24.76
N GLN A 4 -0.85 -15.98 24.00
CA GLN A 4 -1.28 -15.72 22.62
C GLN A 4 -0.98 -16.99 21.81
N GLN A 5 -2.03 -17.58 21.26
CA GLN A 5 -1.90 -18.57 20.18
C GLN A 5 -1.52 -17.79 18.92
N GLU A 6 -0.34 -18.04 18.41
CA GLU A 6 0.08 -17.66 17.07
C GLU A 6 -0.88 -18.31 16.06
N GLY A 7 -1.72 -17.51 15.46
CA GLY A 7 -2.60 -17.93 14.37
C GLY A 7 -1.78 -18.04 13.08
N SER A 8 -1.49 -19.28 12.65
CA SER A 8 -0.98 -19.53 11.30
C SER A 8 -1.98 -18.97 10.27
N SER A 9 -1.48 -18.20 9.33
CA SER A 9 -2.26 -17.72 8.17
C SER A 9 -2.98 -18.89 7.48
N PRO A 10 -4.20 -18.70 6.96
CA PRO A 10 -4.89 -19.76 6.23
C PRO A 10 -4.03 -20.20 5.05
N PRO A 11 -3.97 -21.52 4.78
CA PRO A 11 -3.18 -22.06 3.66
C PRO A 11 -3.67 -21.43 2.35
N THR A 12 -2.74 -21.13 1.42
CA THR A 12 -3.13 -20.69 0.08
C THR A 12 -4.04 -21.76 -0.54
N GLU A 13 -4.96 -21.36 -1.42
CA GLU A 13 -5.88 -22.29 -2.10
C GLU A 13 -5.12 -23.42 -2.80
N PHE A 14 -3.94 -23.15 -3.30
CA PHE A 14 -3.02 -24.11 -3.90
C PHE A 14 -2.53 -25.18 -2.88
N THR A 15 -2.06 -24.74 -1.70
CA THR A 15 -1.60 -25.66 -0.64
C THR A 15 -2.75 -26.57 -0.14
N ALA A 16 -3.96 -26.00 -0.05
CA ALA A 16 -5.14 -26.76 0.35
C ALA A 16 -5.55 -27.81 -0.71
N ARG A 17 -5.41 -27.49 -2.01
CA ARG A 17 -5.66 -28.44 -3.10
C ARG A 17 -4.67 -29.62 -3.09
N ILE A 18 -3.37 -29.34 -2.97
CA ILE A 18 -2.34 -30.38 -2.88
C ILE A 18 -2.58 -31.30 -1.68
N ALA A 19 -2.87 -30.70 -0.51
CA ALA A 19 -3.10 -31.48 0.70
C ALA A 19 -4.33 -32.40 0.57
N ARG A 20 -5.41 -31.96 -0.09
CA ARG A 20 -6.59 -32.76 -0.36
C ARG A 20 -6.28 -33.94 -1.26
N LEU A 21 -5.62 -33.72 -2.41
CA LEU A 21 -5.22 -34.79 -3.33
C LEU A 21 -4.33 -35.83 -2.65
N LEU A 22 -3.35 -35.39 -1.84
CA LEU A 22 -2.51 -36.28 -1.06
C LEU A 22 -3.31 -37.08 -0.03
N LEU A 23 -4.27 -36.48 0.65
CA LEU A 23 -5.13 -37.16 1.60
C LEU A 23 -6.02 -38.19 0.93
N SER A 24 -6.64 -37.91 -0.23
CA SER A 24 -7.44 -38.84 -0.99
C SER A 24 -6.59 -40.02 -1.49
N PHE A 25 -5.38 -39.74 -1.99
CA PHE A 25 -4.43 -40.79 -2.40
C PHE A 25 -4.00 -41.66 -1.24
N ILE A 26 -3.60 -41.09 -0.09
CA ILE A 26 -3.22 -41.83 1.13
C ILE A 26 -4.39 -42.66 1.65
N SER A 27 -5.61 -42.10 1.65
CA SER A 27 -6.83 -42.79 2.08
C SER A 27 -7.13 -44.00 1.18
N GLY A 28 -7.05 -43.83 -0.15
CA GLY A 28 -7.25 -44.89 -1.10
C GLY A 28 -6.24 -46.05 -0.92
N LEU A 29 -4.95 -45.73 -0.82
CA LEU A 29 -3.91 -46.72 -0.55
C LEU A 29 -4.09 -47.41 0.81
N SER A 30 -4.43 -46.66 1.87
CA SER A 30 -4.65 -47.23 3.20
C SER A 30 -5.83 -48.21 3.23
N GLN A 31 -6.92 -47.91 2.49
CA GLN A 31 -8.09 -48.81 2.40
C GLN A 31 -7.80 -50.11 1.65
N SER A 32 -6.82 -50.14 0.74
CA SER A 32 -6.43 -51.34 0.01
C SER A 32 -5.51 -52.28 0.78
N LEU A 33 -5.01 -51.88 1.95
CA LEU A 33 -4.08 -52.64 2.77
C LEU A 33 -4.75 -53.20 4.02
N PRO A 34 -4.32 -54.41 4.51
CA PRO A 34 -4.79 -54.93 5.78
C PRO A 34 -4.50 -54.00 6.94
N ALA A 35 -5.42 -53.87 7.89
CA ALA A 35 -5.27 -52.94 9.05
C ALA A 35 -4.06 -53.22 9.94
N GLU A 36 -3.53 -54.45 9.91
CA GLU A 36 -2.35 -54.87 10.67
C GLU A 36 -1.02 -54.51 9.98
N ASP A 37 -1.06 -54.12 8.70
CA ASP A 37 0.11 -53.79 7.90
C ASP A 37 0.83 -52.55 8.45
N SER A 38 2.15 -52.65 8.50
CA SER A 38 3.03 -51.55 8.88
C SER A 38 2.84 -50.31 7.99
N LEU A 39 2.62 -50.52 6.68
CA LEU A 39 2.41 -49.46 5.70
C LEU A 39 1.04 -48.78 5.90
N HIS A 40 -0.03 -49.56 6.23
CA HIS A 40 -1.33 -48.99 6.60
C HIS A 40 -1.24 -48.02 7.76
N LYS A 41 -0.48 -48.35 8.83
CA LYS A 41 -0.27 -47.51 10.00
C LYS A 41 0.52 -46.26 9.66
N GLN A 42 1.56 -46.35 8.82
CA GLN A 42 2.37 -45.24 8.36
C GLN A 42 1.55 -44.24 7.51
N LEU A 43 0.74 -44.74 6.56
CA LEU A 43 -0.14 -43.95 5.71
C LEU A 43 -1.16 -43.17 6.55
N ASN A 44 -1.78 -43.81 7.53
CA ASN A 44 -2.72 -43.13 8.43
C ASN A 44 -2.04 -42.10 9.33
N ALA A 45 -0.80 -42.32 9.78
CA ALA A 45 -0.03 -41.33 10.50
C ALA A 45 0.31 -40.11 9.62
N MET A 46 0.68 -40.32 8.36
CA MET A 46 0.90 -39.25 7.39
C MET A 46 -0.39 -38.44 7.13
N ALA A 47 -1.52 -39.09 6.93
CA ALA A 47 -2.80 -38.42 6.77
C ALA A 47 -3.17 -37.56 7.99
N ALA A 48 -2.88 -38.04 9.21
CA ALA A 48 -3.12 -37.29 10.44
C ALA A 48 -2.26 -36.02 10.53
N VAL A 49 -0.98 -36.10 10.11
CA VAL A 49 -0.08 -34.94 10.06
C VAL A 49 -0.59 -33.90 9.05
N ILE A 50 -0.93 -34.33 7.83
CA ILE A 50 -1.43 -33.44 6.79
C ILE A 50 -2.73 -32.74 7.24
N ARG A 51 -3.67 -33.46 7.84
CA ARG A 51 -4.93 -32.88 8.37
C ARG A 51 -4.69 -31.87 9.50
N LYS A 52 -3.64 -32.07 10.31
CA LYS A 52 -3.30 -31.20 11.43
C LYS A 52 -2.64 -29.87 10.96
N GLU A 53 -1.73 -29.98 9.99
CA GLU A 53 -0.94 -28.83 9.51
C GLU A 53 -1.73 -27.96 8.51
N VAL A 54 -2.60 -28.57 7.69
CA VAL A 54 -3.40 -27.87 6.68
C VAL A 54 -4.85 -27.87 7.12
N ARG A 55 -5.38 -26.69 7.54
CA ARG A 55 -6.81 -26.51 7.80
C ARG A 55 -7.59 -26.61 6.48
N ILE A 56 -8.09 -27.80 6.17
CA ILE A 56 -8.78 -28.08 4.91
C ILE A 56 -10.26 -27.75 5.07
N SER A 57 -10.82 -26.95 4.15
CA SER A 57 -12.26 -26.71 4.02
C SER A 57 -12.98 -27.98 3.52
N PRO A 58 -14.32 -28.10 3.69
CA PRO A 58 -15.08 -29.29 3.25
C PRO A 58 -14.83 -29.66 1.80
N ALA A 59 -14.98 -30.96 1.48
CA ALA A 59 -14.69 -31.58 0.20
C ALA A 59 -15.32 -30.85 -1.01
N THR A 60 -14.53 -30.70 -2.07
CA THR A 60 -14.99 -30.23 -3.38
C THR A 60 -15.45 -31.36 -4.24
N GLU A 61 -16.11 -31.10 -5.40
CA GLU A 61 -16.49 -32.14 -6.38
C GLU A 61 -15.30 -33.03 -6.78
N LEU A 62 -14.13 -32.44 -6.95
CA LEU A 62 -12.89 -33.16 -7.30
C LEU A 62 -12.49 -34.19 -6.22
N ASP A 63 -12.70 -33.86 -4.94
CA ASP A 63 -12.38 -34.78 -3.83
C ASP A 63 -13.33 -36.01 -3.86
N LYS A 64 -14.61 -35.80 -4.22
CA LYS A 64 -15.60 -36.88 -4.41
C LYS A 64 -15.28 -37.75 -5.61
N ASP A 65 -14.88 -37.15 -6.73
CA ASP A 65 -14.50 -37.89 -7.94
C ASP A 65 -13.27 -38.77 -7.68
N VAL A 66 -12.30 -38.30 -6.90
CA VAL A 66 -11.12 -39.08 -6.47
C VAL A 66 -11.52 -40.17 -5.49
N GLU A 67 -12.37 -39.90 -4.50
CA GLU A 67 -12.89 -40.93 -3.58
C GLU A 67 -13.74 -42.00 -4.30
N ASP A 68 -14.60 -41.59 -5.25
CA ASP A 68 -15.40 -42.48 -6.06
C ASP A 68 -14.53 -43.34 -7.01
N TYR A 69 -13.48 -42.80 -7.58
CA TYR A 69 -12.51 -43.50 -8.39
C TYR A 69 -11.80 -44.60 -7.58
N PHE A 70 -11.27 -44.27 -6.40
CA PHE A 70 -10.66 -45.26 -5.51
C PHE A 70 -11.67 -46.27 -4.96
N GLY A 71 -12.89 -45.84 -4.68
CA GLY A 71 -13.97 -46.74 -4.25
C GLY A 71 -14.31 -47.80 -5.31
N ARG A 72 -14.33 -47.45 -6.59
CA ARG A 72 -14.54 -48.40 -7.71
C ARG A 72 -13.36 -49.37 -7.89
N LEU A 73 -12.12 -48.85 -7.71
CA LEU A 73 -10.89 -49.65 -7.78
C LEU A 73 -10.84 -50.77 -6.69
N ILE A 74 -11.36 -50.47 -5.49
CA ILE A 74 -11.38 -51.44 -4.35
C ILE A 74 -12.46 -52.50 -4.51
N LEU A 75 -13.55 -52.22 -5.25
CA LEU A 75 -14.68 -53.14 -5.42
C LEU A 75 -14.47 -54.25 -6.46
N ASP A 76 -13.45 -54.14 -7.30
CA ASP A 76 -13.17 -55.14 -8.34
C ASP A 76 -12.18 -56.22 -7.83
N GLN A 77 -12.73 -57.21 -7.14
CA GLN A 77 -12.00 -58.33 -6.50
C GLN A 77 -11.33 -59.36 -7.47
N LYS A 78 -10.96 -59.00 -8.69
CA LYS A 78 -10.22 -59.84 -9.64
C LYS A 78 -8.71 -59.53 -9.71
N PHE A 79 -8.10 -59.25 -8.59
CA PHE A 79 -6.84 -58.50 -8.56
C PHE A 79 -5.58 -59.29 -8.16
N ILE A 80 -5.53 -60.61 -8.21
CA ILE A 80 -4.31 -61.31 -7.74
C ILE A 80 -3.15 -61.26 -8.75
N ASP A 81 -3.42 -61.13 -10.05
CA ASP A 81 -2.36 -61.03 -11.08
C ASP A 81 -2.05 -59.60 -11.60
N GLY A 82 -2.83 -58.60 -11.18
CA GLY A 82 -2.72 -57.20 -11.65
C GLY A 82 -2.21 -56.17 -10.65
N GLU A 83 -1.92 -56.56 -9.40
CA GLU A 83 -1.57 -55.63 -8.32
C GLU A 83 -0.39 -54.71 -8.66
N LYS A 84 0.63 -55.23 -9.32
CA LYS A 84 1.82 -54.50 -9.76
C LYS A 84 1.48 -53.39 -10.77
N ASP A 85 0.70 -53.72 -11.79
CA ASP A 85 0.38 -52.79 -12.89
C ASP A 85 -0.56 -51.70 -12.42
N ILE A 86 -1.39 -51.98 -11.44
CA ILE A 86 -2.28 -50.98 -10.82
C ILE A 86 -1.51 -49.99 -9.96
N VAL A 87 -0.64 -50.48 -9.06
CA VAL A 87 0.21 -49.64 -8.24
C VAL A 87 1.08 -48.75 -9.14
N LYS A 88 1.61 -49.32 -10.22
CA LYS A 88 2.38 -48.60 -11.22
C LYS A 88 1.58 -47.48 -11.89
N THR A 89 0.36 -47.76 -12.33
CA THR A 89 -0.53 -46.79 -12.96
C THR A 89 -0.91 -45.68 -11.98
N MET A 90 -1.26 -46.02 -10.74
CA MET A 90 -1.61 -45.03 -9.70
C MET A 90 -0.45 -44.09 -9.35
N VAL A 91 0.76 -44.63 -9.27
CA VAL A 91 1.95 -43.82 -8.99
C VAL A 91 2.28 -42.92 -10.18
N LEU A 92 2.13 -43.40 -11.42
CA LEU A 92 2.31 -42.58 -12.63
C LEU A 92 1.30 -41.44 -12.71
N GLU A 93 0.02 -41.72 -12.45
CA GLU A 93 -1.02 -40.68 -12.42
C GLU A 93 -0.77 -39.64 -11.32
N ALA A 94 -0.29 -40.07 -10.15
CA ALA A 94 0.11 -39.15 -9.08
C ALA A 94 1.31 -38.28 -9.50
N VAL A 95 2.31 -38.83 -10.16
CA VAL A 95 3.46 -38.10 -10.70
C VAL A 95 3.03 -37.08 -11.76
N GLU A 96 2.15 -37.47 -12.69
CA GLU A 96 1.63 -36.55 -13.70
C GLU A 96 0.76 -35.43 -13.07
N THR A 97 0.00 -35.75 -12.05
CA THR A 97 -0.79 -34.75 -11.31
C THR A 97 0.14 -33.74 -10.58
N ILE A 98 1.18 -34.25 -9.95
CA ILE A 98 2.21 -33.40 -9.32
C ILE A 98 2.91 -32.53 -10.38
N ARG A 99 3.23 -33.09 -11.55
CA ARG A 99 3.81 -32.36 -12.67
C ARG A 99 2.93 -31.20 -13.13
N ALA A 100 1.65 -31.47 -13.40
CA ALA A 100 0.71 -30.44 -13.83
C ALA A 100 0.53 -29.31 -12.79
N MET A 101 0.65 -29.63 -11.50
CA MET A 101 0.59 -28.63 -10.43
C MET A 101 1.88 -27.80 -10.31
N MET A 102 3.00 -28.30 -10.77
CA MET A 102 4.33 -27.69 -10.60
C MET A 102 4.87 -27.02 -11.88
N GLU A 103 4.19 -27.13 -13.02
CA GLU A 103 4.56 -26.44 -14.27
C GLU A 103 4.71 -24.91 -14.12
N SER A 104 4.13 -24.35 -13.08
CA SER A 104 4.32 -22.91 -12.76
C SER A 104 5.67 -22.60 -12.06
N SER A 105 6.48 -23.59 -11.70
CA SER A 105 7.68 -23.47 -10.84
C SER A 105 8.98 -23.94 -11.53
N GLY A 106 9.13 -23.70 -12.80
CA GLY A 106 10.35 -23.66 -13.66
C GLY A 106 11.51 -24.65 -13.50
N ASN A 107 11.72 -25.27 -12.35
CA ASN A 107 12.92 -26.07 -12.06
C ASN A 107 12.66 -27.58 -11.80
N PHE A 108 11.44 -28.05 -11.95
CA PHE A 108 11.03 -29.41 -11.55
C PHE A 108 10.94 -30.40 -12.71
N ASP A 109 10.99 -29.93 -13.95
CA ASP A 109 10.74 -30.74 -15.16
C ASP A 109 11.74 -31.91 -15.35
N VAL A 110 12.99 -31.72 -14.93
CA VAL A 110 14.06 -32.72 -15.13
C VAL A 110 13.88 -33.91 -14.16
N SER A 111 13.52 -33.66 -12.91
CA SER A 111 13.40 -34.73 -11.90
C SER A 111 12.17 -35.61 -12.11
N ILE A 112 11.07 -35.04 -12.61
CA ILE A 112 9.83 -35.78 -12.85
C ILE A 112 9.92 -36.73 -14.05
N GLY A 113 10.65 -36.29 -15.12
CA GLY A 113 10.94 -37.18 -16.25
C GLY A 113 11.66 -38.46 -15.81
N ASP A 114 12.68 -38.32 -14.98
CA ASP A 114 13.47 -39.42 -14.40
C ASP A 114 12.62 -40.37 -13.54
N PHE A 115 11.61 -39.87 -12.83
CA PHE A 115 10.68 -40.65 -12.03
C PHE A 115 9.78 -41.51 -12.91
N THR A 116 9.21 -40.90 -13.93
CA THR A 116 8.32 -41.58 -14.87
C THR A 116 9.04 -42.75 -15.54
N GLU A 117 10.28 -42.55 -16.00
CA GLU A 117 11.11 -43.64 -16.57
C GLU A 117 11.41 -44.73 -15.56
N LYS A 118 11.81 -44.41 -14.33
CA LYS A 118 12.12 -45.39 -13.30
C LYS A 118 10.91 -46.22 -12.88
N ILE A 119 9.71 -45.62 -12.81
CA ILE A 119 8.48 -46.33 -12.53
C ILE A 119 8.08 -47.23 -13.70
N GLN A 120 8.21 -46.73 -14.93
CA GLN A 120 7.92 -47.54 -16.14
C GLN A 120 8.88 -48.73 -16.27
N ALA A 121 10.14 -48.55 -15.92
CA ALA A 121 11.16 -49.61 -15.96
C ALA A 121 11.09 -50.61 -14.78
N ALA A 122 10.35 -50.31 -13.71
CA ALA A 122 10.29 -51.15 -12.53
C ALA A 122 9.61 -52.49 -12.85
N GLU A 123 10.30 -53.59 -12.57
CA GLU A 123 9.81 -54.97 -12.78
C GLU A 123 9.27 -55.60 -11.52
N THR A 124 9.55 -55.04 -10.34
CA THR A 124 9.11 -55.57 -9.04
C THR A 124 8.45 -54.47 -8.19
N ILE A 125 7.55 -54.88 -7.28
CA ILE A 125 6.93 -53.98 -6.27
C ILE A 125 8.00 -53.33 -5.39
N GLN A 126 9.11 -54.03 -5.10
CA GLN A 126 10.20 -53.47 -4.30
C GLN A 126 10.93 -52.31 -5.00
N GLU A 127 11.04 -52.32 -6.32
CA GLU A 127 11.59 -51.24 -7.10
C GLU A 127 10.66 -50.01 -7.09
N ILE A 128 9.35 -50.23 -7.19
CA ILE A 128 8.35 -49.16 -7.07
C ILE A 128 8.41 -48.52 -5.68
N LEU A 129 8.59 -49.30 -4.62
CA LEU A 129 8.75 -48.78 -3.26
C LEU A 129 10.01 -47.93 -3.07
N LYS A 130 11.12 -48.25 -3.76
CA LYS A 130 12.33 -47.38 -3.75
C LYS A 130 12.06 -46.03 -4.44
N VAL A 131 11.30 -46.02 -5.52
CA VAL A 131 10.91 -44.78 -6.19
C VAL A 131 10.04 -43.93 -5.27
N LYS A 132 9.16 -44.52 -4.48
CA LYS A 132 8.35 -43.84 -3.46
C LYS A 132 9.25 -43.11 -2.43
N ASP A 133 10.31 -43.77 -1.92
CA ASP A 133 11.20 -43.17 -0.94
C ASP A 133 11.95 -41.97 -1.54
N TYR A 134 12.35 -42.04 -2.80
CA TYR A 134 12.97 -40.96 -3.51
C TYR A 134 12.00 -39.79 -3.76
N LEU A 135 10.75 -40.05 -4.16
CA LEU A 135 9.69 -39.06 -4.27
C LEU A 135 9.47 -38.33 -2.95
N PHE A 136 9.50 -39.05 -1.83
CA PHE A 136 9.34 -38.46 -0.52
C PHE A 136 10.46 -37.44 -0.19
N ILE A 137 11.70 -37.77 -0.55
CA ILE A 137 12.86 -36.89 -0.35
C ILE A 137 12.72 -35.63 -1.22
N GLU A 138 12.32 -35.75 -2.47
CA GLU A 138 12.14 -34.60 -3.35
C GLU A 138 10.97 -33.71 -2.90
N MET A 139 9.86 -34.31 -2.44
CA MET A 139 8.77 -33.53 -1.85
C MET A 139 9.18 -32.75 -0.60
N GLN A 140 10.08 -33.28 0.22
CA GLN A 140 10.63 -32.53 1.35
C GLN A 140 11.45 -31.35 0.91
N LYS A 141 12.31 -31.50 -0.11
CA LYS A 141 13.07 -30.38 -0.69
C LYS A 141 12.16 -29.28 -1.22
N VAL A 142 11.08 -29.66 -1.93
CA VAL A 142 10.08 -28.69 -2.43
C VAL A 142 9.43 -27.95 -1.28
N ARG A 143 9.04 -28.66 -0.23
CA ARG A 143 8.44 -28.07 0.96
C ARG A 143 9.39 -27.06 1.62
N GLU A 144 10.65 -27.40 1.78
CA GLU A 144 11.67 -26.50 2.36
C GLU A 144 11.86 -25.26 1.48
N HIS A 145 11.94 -25.44 0.14
CA HIS A 145 12.07 -24.33 -0.79
C HIS A 145 10.82 -23.43 -0.79
N SER A 146 9.63 -24.03 -0.76
CA SER A 146 8.38 -23.26 -0.64
C SER A 146 8.31 -22.46 0.65
N HIS A 147 8.80 -23.04 1.76
CA HIS A 147 8.87 -22.31 3.04
C HIS A 147 9.84 -21.12 2.97
N THR A 148 11.00 -21.33 2.37
CA THR A 148 12.00 -20.28 2.16
C THR A 148 11.44 -19.13 1.29
N LEU A 149 10.78 -19.47 0.17
CA LEU A 149 10.13 -18.49 -0.70
C LEU A 149 9.02 -17.72 0.02
N HIS A 150 8.25 -18.40 0.85
CA HIS A 150 7.21 -17.73 1.65
C HIS A 150 7.81 -16.72 2.63
N ASP A 151 8.87 -17.10 3.32
CA ASP A 151 9.58 -16.22 4.24
C ASP A 151 10.24 -15.03 3.53
N GLU A 152 10.79 -15.25 2.34
CA GLU A 152 11.32 -14.17 1.49
C GLU A 152 10.23 -13.21 1.01
N LEU A 153 9.08 -13.74 0.58
CA LEU A 153 7.92 -12.93 0.18
C LEU A 153 7.41 -12.07 1.33
N GLU A 154 7.30 -12.61 2.54
CA GLU A 154 6.88 -11.84 3.71
C GLU A 154 7.92 -10.74 4.08
N LYS A 155 9.21 -11.03 3.98
CA LYS A 155 10.27 -10.03 4.16
C LYS A 155 10.20 -8.92 3.12
N HIS A 156 10.00 -9.27 1.84
CA HIS A 156 9.86 -8.29 0.76
C HIS A 156 8.61 -7.44 0.93
N ARG A 157 7.50 -8.05 1.34
CA ARG A 157 6.25 -7.34 1.62
C ARG A 157 6.43 -6.32 2.74
N THR A 158 6.99 -6.71 3.87
CA THR A 158 7.22 -5.81 5.01
C THR A 158 8.22 -4.69 4.67
N ALA A 159 9.24 -5.00 3.89
CA ALA A 159 10.19 -4.00 3.39
C ALA A 159 9.51 -2.99 2.45
N THR A 160 8.64 -3.46 1.55
CA THR A 160 7.89 -2.60 0.61
C THR A 160 6.92 -1.69 1.36
N GLU A 161 6.18 -2.20 2.34
CA GLU A 161 5.27 -1.42 3.19
C GLU A 161 6.05 -0.34 3.98
N THR A 162 7.21 -0.70 4.50
CA THR A 162 8.08 0.24 5.23
C THR A 162 8.63 1.33 4.31
N LEU A 163 9.06 0.98 3.09
CA LEU A 163 9.57 1.93 2.10
C LEU A 163 8.46 2.86 1.61
N SER A 164 7.26 2.33 1.35
CA SER A 164 6.09 3.13 0.96
C SER A 164 5.76 4.17 2.01
N LYS A 165 5.71 3.77 3.29
CA LYS A 165 5.46 4.69 4.40
C LYS A 165 6.53 5.77 4.52
N LYS A 166 7.82 5.40 4.39
CA LYS A 166 8.92 6.38 4.40
C LYS A 166 8.86 7.34 3.22
N LEU A 167 8.42 6.86 2.05
CA LEU A 167 8.21 7.70 0.87
C LEU A 167 7.11 8.72 1.12
N GLU A 168 5.93 8.28 1.59
CA GLU A 168 4.82 9.16 1.94
C GLU A 168 5.21 10.22 2.99
N GLU A 169 5.94 9.81 4.04
CA GLU A 169 6.46 10.75 5.05
C GLU A 169 7.47 11.75 4.45
N SER A 170 8.31 11.29 3.53
CA SER A 170 9.30 12.14 2.84
C SER A 170 8.62 13.13 1.90
N GLU A 171 7.63 12.67 1.12
CA GLU A 171 6.83 13.53 0.25
C GLU A 171 6.04 14.56 1.07
N ALA A 172 5.40 14.15 2.16
CA ALA A 172 4.70 15.07 3.05
C ALA A 172 5.64 16.13 3.62
N ARG A 173 6.85 15.77 4.04
CA ARG A 173 7.87 16.74 4.52
C ARG A 173 8.37 17.65 3.40
N ALA A 174 8.45 17.14 2.16
CA ALA A 174 8.86 17.93 1.01
C ALA A 174 7.83 19.00 0.60
N LEU A 175 6.61 18.94 1.12
CA LEU A 175 5.51 19.88 0.84
C LEU A 175 5.29 20.93 1.94
N VAL A 176 6.02 20.85 3.04
CA VAL A 176 5.89 21.79 4.17
C VAL A 176 7.11 22.71 4.26
N ASP A 177 6.90 23.98 4.59
CA ASP A 177 7.98 24.92 4.89
C ASP A 177 8.54 24.67 6.30
N ALA A 178 9.82 24.39 6.39
CA ALA A 178 10.49 24.01 7.64
C ALA A 178 10.50 25.11 8.71
N LEU A 179 10.38 26.38 8.32
CA LEU A 179 10.36 27.50 9.26
C LEU A 179 8.97 27.73 9.84
N THR A 180 7.97 27.84 8.98
CA THR A 180 6.61 28.30 9.33
C THR A 180 5.62 27.17 9.55
N ASN A 181 5.98 25.95 9.19
CA ASN A 181 5.14 24.74 9.28
C ASN A 181 3.82 24.80 8.48
N VAL A 182 3.70 25.76 7.55
CA VAL A 182 2.64 25.78 6.54
C VAL A 182 3.11 25.10 5.25
N LEU A 183 2.23 24.90 4.29
CA LEU A 183 2.62 24.32 3.00
C LEU A 183 3.64 25.23 2.28
N ASN A 184 4.53 24.64 1.50
CA ASN A 184 5.55 25.37 0.75
C ASN A 184 5.12 25.65 -0.70
N ARG A 185 5.98 26.30 -1.47
CA ARG A 185 5.75 26.64 -2.88
C ARG A 185 5.50 25.42 -3.76
N ASN A 186 6.14 24.28 -3.47
CA ASN A 186 5.92 23.04 -4.24
C ASN A 186 4.49 22.54 -4.04
N ALA A 187 4.00 22.55 -2.80
CA ALA A 187 2.61 22.21 -2.49
C ALA A 187 1.62 23.15 -3.17
N TYR A 188 1.94 24.47 -3.24
CA TYR A 188 1.13 25.43 -3.99
C TYR A 188 1.04 25.06 -5.47
N ASN A 189 2.18 24.79 -6.12
CA ASN A 189 2.22 24.45 -7.54
C ASN A 189 1.39 23.20 -7.87
N LEU A 190 1.41 22.20 -7.00
CA LEU A 190 0.56 21.02 -7.17
C LEU A 190 -0.93 21.35 -7.00
N LYS A 191 -1.27 22.09 -5.93
CA LYS A 191 -2.67 22.37 -5.58
C LYS A 191 -3.36 23.32 -6.55
N ILE A 192 -2.66 24.35 -7.05
CA ILE A 192 -3.24 25.31 -7.99
C ILE A 192 -3.65 24.65 -9.31
N GLY A 193 -2.82 23.72 -9.83
CA GLY A 193 -3.12 22.97 -11.04
C GLY A 193 -4.38 22.12 -10.91
N GLU A 194 -4.49 21.40 -9.79
CA GLU A 194 -5.65 20.60 -9.44
C GLU A 194 -6.93 21.47 -9.43
N LEU A 195 -6.91 22.59 -8.69
CA LEU A 195 -8.09 23.46 -8.52
C LEU A 195 -8.53 24.17 -9.79
N VAL A 196 -7.60 24.62 -10.62
CA VAL A 196 -7.94 25.20 -11.94
C VAL A 196 -8.60 24.13 -12.83
N HIS A 197 -8.12 22.90 -12.79
CA HIS A 197 -8.73 21.79 -13.52
C HIS A 197 -10.13 21.43 -12.97
N GLU A 198 -10.30 21.36 -11.66
CA GLU A 198 -11.58 21.12 -11.00
C GLU A 198 -12.61 22.23 -11.31
N TYR A 199 -12.18 23.49 -11.29
CA TYR A 199 -13.06 24.61 -11.64
C TYR A 199 -13.64 24.48 -13.04
N LYS A 200 -12.85 24.06 -14.03
CA LYS A 200 -13.34 23.83 -15.40
C LYS A 200 -14.47 22.81 -15.45
N ARG A 201 -14.46 21.83 -14.56
CA ARG A 201 -15.44 20.73 -14.50
C ARG A 201 -16.66 21.06 -13.63
N TYR A 202 -16.44 21.61 -12.45
CA TYR A 202 -17.49 21.76 -11.43
C TYR A 202 -18.00 23.18 -11.27
N LYS A 203 -17.26 24.18 -11.76
CA LYS A 203 -17.59 25.62 -11.63
C LYS A 203 -17.73 26.08 -10.18
N GLU A 204 -17.11 25.39 -9.22
CA GLU A 204 -17.09 25.85 -7.83
C GLU A 204 -16.13 27.03 -7.68
N GLU A 205 -16.65 28.19 -7.25
CA GLU A 205 -15.85 29.41 -7.07
C GLU A 205 -14.88 29.26 -5.92
N TRP A 206 -13.66 29.73 -6.13
CA TRP A 206 -12.62 29.85 -5.11
C TRP A 206 -11.77 31.09 -5.40
N ALA A 207 -11.02 31.53 -4.40
CA ALA A 207 -10.21 32.72 -4.51
C ALA A 207 -8.74 32.45 -4.15
N LEU A 208 -7.84 33.13 -4.83
CA LEU A 208 -6.42 33.19 -4.56
C LEU A 208 -6.09 34.52 -3.91
N LEU A 209 -5.40 34.45 -2.76
CA LEU A 209 -4.82 35.60 -2.09
C LEU A 209 -3.29 35.51 -2.16
N VAL A 210 -2.64 36.59 -2.55
CA VAL A 210 -1.18 36.77 -2.43
C VAL A 210 -0.94 37.80 -1.35
N LEU A 211 -0.14 37.43 -0.35
CA LEU A 211 0.09 38.19 0.87
C LEU A 211 1.59 38.45 1.01
N ASP A 212 1.93 39.66 1.46
CA ASP A 212 3.34 40.06 1.67
C ASP A 212 3.46 40.94 2.91
N ILE A 213 4.47 40.66 3.75
CA ILE A 213 4.71 41.38 4.97
C ILE A 213 5.37 42.74 4.62
N ASP A 214 4.69 43.80 4.97
CA ASP A 214 5.14 45.14 4.64
C ASP A 214 6.49 45.50 5.31
N HIS A 215 7.42 45.99 4.49
CA HIS A 215 8.74 46.43 4.95
C HIS A 215 9.59 45.35 5.65
N PHE A 216 9.36 44.05 5.38
CA PHE A 216 10.03 42.95 6.09
C PHE A 216 11.55 43.00 5.99
N LYS A 217 12.09 43.38 4.83
CA LYS A 217 13.54 43.59 4.68
C LYS A 217 14.07 44.61 5.68
N LYS A 218 13.41 45.79 5.80
CA LYS A 218 13.80 46.83 6.76
C LYS A 218 13.67 46.34 8.20
N PHE A 219 12.66 45.53 8.48
CA PHE A 219 12.47 44.87 9.77
C PHE A 219 13.67 43.98 10.11
N ASN A 220 14.08 43.12 9.18
CA ASN A 220 15.25 42.24 9.35
C ASN A 220 16.55 43.01 9.53
N ASP A 221 16.72 44.09 8.77
CA ASP A 221 17.92 44.97 8.87
C ASP A 221 17.98 45.64 10.24
N THR A 222 16.84 45.90 10.90
CA THR A 222 16.77 46.56 12.21
C THR A 222 16.87 45.58 13.38
N TYR A 223 16.16 44.43 13.31
CA TYR A 223 15.98 43.50 14.44
C TYR A 223 16.68 42.17 14.26
N GLY A 224 17.30 41.96 13.10
CA GLY A 224 18.00 40.72 12.75
C GLY A 224 17.09 39.59 12.23
N HIS A 225 17.69 38.71 11.45
CA HIS A 225 16.96 37.59 10.80
C HIS A 225 16.29 36.62 11.79
N LYS A 226 16.88 36.41 12.98
CA LYS A 226 16.25 35.53 13.98
C LYS A 226 14.92 36.06 14.49
N THR A 227 14.81 37.39 14.64
CA THR A 227 13.56 38.07 15.02
C THR A 227 12.57 38.03 13.85
N GLY A 228 13.06 38.23 12.61
CA GLY A 228 12.25 38.05 11.40
C GLY A 228 11.67 36.62 11.25
N ASP A 229 12.44 35.62 11.59
CA ASP A 229 11.96 34.22 11.59
C ASP A 229 10.80 33.98 12.58
N LYS A 230 10.85 34.64 13.76
CA LYS A 230 9.73 34.59 14.73
C LYS A 230 8.48 35.25 14.15
N VAL A 231 8.65 36.40 13.49
CA VAL A 231 7.55 37.11 12.81
C VAL A 231 6.91 36.22 11.74
N LEU A 232 7.71 35.64 10.88
CA LEU A 232 7.20 34.71 9.84
C LEU A 232 6.39 33.58 10.44
N LYS A 233 6.84 32.96 11.53
CA LYS A 233 6.11 31.91 12.23
C LYS A 233 4.77 32.37 12.78
N SER A 234 4.76 33.56 13.41
CA SER A 234 3.53 34.09 13.99
C SER A 234 2.54 34.52 12.90
N VAL A 235 3.00 35.23 11.86
CA VAL A 235 2.14 35.58 10.71
C VAL A 235 1.51 34.32 10.09
N ALA A 236 2.30 33.28 9.85
CA ALA A 236 1.79 32.03 9.35
C ALA A 236 0.72 31.41 10.26
N ALA A 237 0.94 31.44 11.58
CA ALA A 237 -0.03 30.94 12.56
C ALA A 237 -1.31 31.79 12.59
N THR A 238 -1.18 33.14 12.59
CA THR A 238 -2.32 34.08 12.58
C THR A 238 -3.17 33.88 11.32
N VAL A 239 -2.55 33.77 10.16
CA VAL A 239 -3.27 33.48 8.89
C VAL A 239 -3.94 32.14 8.94
N SER A 240 -3.22 31.09 9.37
CA SER A 240 -3.80 29.72 9.50
C SER A 240 -5.03 29.68 10.41
N ASN A 241 -4.99 30.38 11.54
CA ASN A 241 -6.10 30.46 12.51
C ASN A 241 -7.28 31.28 11.99
N SER A 242 -7.06 32.12 10.98
CA SER A 242 -8.09 33.00 10.40
C SER A 242 -8.90 32.33 9.29
N ILE A 243 -8.40 31.23 8.72
CA ILE A 243 -9.01 30.49 7.62
C ILE A 243 -9.62 29.15 8.08
N ARG A 244 -10.40 28.51 7.24
CA ARG A 244 -11.05 27.21 7.52
C ARG A 244 -10.10 26.05 7.24
N VAL A 245 -10.42 24.87 7.78
CA VAL A 245 -9.68 23.62 7.50
C VAL A 245 -9.70 23.24 6.01
N SER A 246 -10.74 23.66 5.27
CA SER A 246 -10.84 23.46 3.82
C SER A 246 -9.98 24.42 2.99
N ASP A 247 -9.45 25.47 3.60
CA ASP A 247 -8.62 26.46 2.96
C ASP A 247 -7.14 26.11 3.14
N HIS A 248 -6.28 26.63 2.28
CA HIS A 248 -4.86 26.29 2.32
C HIS A 248 -4.00 27.55 2.40
N ILE A 249 -2.97 27.52 3.25
CA ILE A 249 -1.93 28.55 3.31
C ILE A 249 -0.59 27.95 2.87
N PHE A 250 0.14 28.71 2.07
CA PHE A 250 1.45 28.34 1.53
C PHE A 250 2.44 29.46 1.79
N ARG A 251 3.67 29.12 2.14
CA ARG A 251 4.78 30.06 2.06
C ARG A 251 5.38 30.00 0.66
N TYR A 252 5.17 31.05 -0.12
CA TYR A 252 5.54 31.12 -1.53
C TYR A 252 6.97 31.61 -1.75
N GLY A 253 7.42 32.56 -0.92
CA GLY A 253 8.74 33.18 -0.96
C GLY A 253 9.27 33.46 0.43
N GLY A 254 10.27 34.32 0.54
CA GLY A 254 10.88 34.71 1.80
C GLY A 254 9.88 35.25 2.81
N GLU A 255 9.14 36.30 2.40
CA GLU A 255 8.13 37.03 3.20
C GLU A 255 6.73 36.97 2.58
N GLU A 256 6.59 36.18 1.50
CA GLU A 256 5.37 36.05 0.72
C GLU A 256 4.61 34.79 1.08
N PHE A 257 3.31 34.92 1.29
CA PHE A 257 2.38 33.83 1.52
C PHE A 257 1.30 33.82 0.45
N VAL A 258 0.76 32.66 0.19
CA VAL A 258 -0.41 32.46 -0.68
C VAL A 258 -1.48 31.75 0.11
N VAL A 259 -2.73 32.18 -0.04
CA VAL A 259 -3.89 31.51 0.55
C VAL A 259 -4.87 31.16 -0.55
N ILE A 260 -5.37 29.96 -0.52
CA ILE A 260 -6.46 29.47 -1.38
C ILE A 260 -7.70 29.32 -0.50
N LEU A 261 -8.75 30.06 -0.83
CA LEU A 261 -10.04 30.02 -0.15
C LEU A 261 -11.05 29.27 -1.01
N SER A 262 -11.54 28.16 -0.50
CA SER A 262 -12.46 27.27 -1.20
C SER A 262 -13.92 27.69 -1.02
N ARG A 263 -14.76 27.53 -2.03
CA ARG A 263 -16.22 27.77 -2.01
C ARG A 263 -16.57 29.14 -1.46
N ILE A 264 -16.03 30.18 -2.08
CA ILE A 264 -16.13 31.55 -1.60
C ILE A 264 -16.47 32.51 -2.76
N ASN A 265 -17.28 33.50 -2.45
CA ASN A 265 -17.65 34.57 -3.39
C ASN A 265 -16.86 35.85 -3.12
N LYS A 266 -17.06 36.86 -3.96
CA LYS A 266 -16.36 38.14 -3.92
C LYS A 266 -16.50 38.88 -2.58
N GLU A 267 -17.69 38.95 -2.01
CA GLU A 267 -17.94 39.69 -0.77
C GLU A 267 -17.27 39.01 0.42
N THR A 268 -17.41 37.70 0.49
CA THR A 268 -16.79 36.90 1.56
C THR A 268 -15.27 36.88 1.43
N THR A 269 -14.74 36.83 0.20
CA THR A 269 -13.28 36.95 -0.06
C THR A 269 -12.75 38.26 0.48
N LYS A 270 -13.40 39.40 0.15
CA LYS A 270 -13.00 40.71 0.62
C LYS A 270 -13.05 40.79 2.16
N THR A 271 -14.12 40.31 2.75
CA THR A 271 -14.30 40.33 4.22
C THR A 271 -13.23 39.49 4.93
N LEU A 272 -12.96 38.28 4.42
CA LEU A 272 -11.98 37.39 5.02
C LEU A 272 -10.54 37.87 4.84
N SER A 273 -10.20 38.41 3.66
CA SER A 273 -8.89 39.00 3.41
C SER A 273 -8.62 40.18 4.35
N GLU A 274 -9.61 41.06 4.53
CA GLU A 274 -9.49 42.18 5.45
C GLU A 274 -9.46 41.75 6.92
N LYS A 275 -10.17 40.67 7.28
CA LYS A 275 -10.04 40.05 8.60
C LYS A 275 -8.61 39.55 8.83
N ILE A 276 -8.04 38.81 7.91
CA ILE A 276 -6.66 38.29 7.98
C ILE A 276 -5.68 39.48 8.18
N ARG A 277 -5.78 40.48 7.33
CA ARG A 277 -4.93 41.69 7.44
C ARG A 277 -4.98 42.32 8.81
N ARG A 278 -6.20 42.53 9.35
CA ARG A 278 -6.40 43.15 10.67
C ARG A 278 -5.91 42.30 11.82
N GLU A 279 -6.06 40.97 11.75
CA GLU A 279 -5.53 40.10 12.78
C GLU A 279 -4.00 40.16 12.81
N VAL A 280 -3.31 40.20 11.64
CA VAL A 280 -1.86 40.39 11.58
C VAL A 280 -1.45 41.78 12.11
N GLU A 281 -2.17 42.85 11.74
CA GLU A 281 -1.90 44.22 12.24
C GLU A 281 -2.07 44.33 13.77
N ARG A 282 -3.01 43.59 14.35
CA ARG A 282 -3.28 43.57 15.80
C ARG A 282 -2.29 42.74 16.59
N ASP A 283 -1.75 41.72 15.93
CA ASP A 283 -0.81 40.80 16.55
C ASP A 283 0.49 41.54 16.88
N TYR A 284 1.07 41.20 18.00
CA TYR A 284 2.36 41.76 18.40
C TYR A 284 3.31 40.66 18.80
N PHE A 285 4.56 40.83 18.49
CA PHE A 285 5.63 39.89 18.78
C PHE A 285 6.45 40.44 19.93
N VAL A 286 6.70 39.62 20.94
CA VAL A 286 7.57 39.97 22.05
C VAL A 286 8.97 39.44 21.72
N ASP A 287 9.95 40.38 21.63
CA ASP A 287 11.36 40.03 21.53
C ASP A 287 12.14 40.77 22.63
N GLY A 288 12.43 40.06 23.71
CA GLY A 288 12.90 40.68 24.95
C GLY A 288 11.83 41.60 25.56
N ASP A 289 12.16 42.85 25.77
CA ASP A 289 11.25 43.87 26.32
C ASP A 289 10.49 44.67 25.22
N ASN A 290 10.68 44.31 23.94
CA ASN A 290 10.07 45.05 22.83
C ASN A 290 8.81 44.35 22.30
N GLU A 291 7.73 45.12 22.19
CA GLU A 291 6.54 44.74 21.42
C GLU A 291 6.74 45.21 19.97
N LEU A 292 6.93 44.24 19.07
CA LEU A 292 7.12 44.50 17.65
C LEU A 292 5.84 44.22 16.87
N LYS A 293 5.53 45.04 15.90
CA LYS A 293 4.36 44.91 15.02
C LYS A 293 4.78 44.93 13.57
N VAL A 294 4.06 44.16 12.77
CA VAL A 294 4.16 44.24 11.32
C VAL A 294 2.76 44.40 10.72
N THR A 295 2.71 44.88 9.51
CA THR A 295 1.50 44.89 8.70
C THR A 295 1.73 44.04 7.46
N MET A 296 0.65 43.72 6.75
CA MET A 296 0.74 43.06 5.49
C MET A 296 -0.19 43.66 4.45
N SER A 297 0.23 43.58 3.21
CA SER A 297 -0.59 43.90 2.06
C SER A 297 -1.12 42.62 1.43
N ILE A 298 -2.35 42.63 0.93
CA ILE A 298 -3.02 41.48 0.36
C ILE A 298 -3.61 41.83 -1.00
N GLY A 299 -3.27 41.08 -2.03
CA GLY A 299 -3.95 41.05 -3.32
C GLY A 299 -4.76 39.82 -3.47
N ALA A 300 -5.99 39.91 -3.95
CA ALA A 300 -6.88 38.80 -4.12
C ALA A 300 -7.48 38.74 -5.52
N ALA A 301 -7.69 37.53 -6.05
CA ALA A 301 -8.41 37.31 -7.30
C ALA A 301 -9.33 36.09 -7.16
N ILE A 302 -10.51 36.17 -7.77
CA ILE A 302 -11.43 35.05 -7.86
C ILE A 302 -11.21 34.36 -9.20
N ILE A 303 -11.26 33.03 -9.20
CA ILE A 303 -11.13 32.23 -10.41
C ILE A 303 -12.20 32.57 -11.44
N THR A 304 -11.81 32.68 -12.69
CA THR A 304 -12.73 32.83 -13.83
C THR A 304 -12.56 31.70 -14.84
N PRO A 305 -13.51 31.49 -15.78
CA PRO A 305 -13.38 30.44 -16.78
C PRO A 305 -12.16 30.55 -17.69
N GLU A 306 -11.67 31.75 -17.88
CA GLU A 306 -10.53 32.08 -18.74
C GLU A 306 -9.18 31.92 -18.05
N ASP A 307 -9.19 31.75 -16.72
CA ASP A 307 -7.95 31.67 -15.97
C ASP A 307 -7.17 30.38 -16.22
N THR A 308 -5.88 30.58 -16.30
CA THR A 308 -4.85 29.58 -16.09
C THR A 308 -4.25 29.76 -14.69
N GLU A 309 -3.43 28.82 -14.25
CA GLU A 309 -2.66 28.95 -12.99
C GLU A 309 -1.87 30.24 -12.94
N ALA A 310 -1.21 30.60 -14.06
CA ALA A 310 -0.38 31.79 -14.17
C ALA A 310 -1.22 33.07 -14.18
N SER A 311 -2.28 33.14 -14.99
CA SER A 311 -3.10 34.36 -15.12
C SER A 311 -3.81 34.70 -13.81
N LEU A 312 -4.31 33.72 -13.09
CA LEU A 312 -4.93 33.96 -11.77
C LEU A 312 -3.93 34.50 -10.76
N PHE A 313 -2.73 33.92 -10.73
CA PHE A 313 -1.66 34.40 -9.84
C PHE A 313 -1.26 35.85 -10.21
N GLU A 314 -1.06 36.14 -11.50
CA GLU A 314 -0.73 37.50 -11.98
C GLU A 314 -1.80 38.53 -11.61
N ARG A 315 -3.08 38.18 -11.66
CA ARG A 315 -4.18 39.05 -11.25
C ARG A 315 -4.10 39.36 -9.75
N ALA A 316 -3.91 38.36 -8.91
CA ALA A 316 -3.77 38.54 -7.47
C ALA A 316 -2.50 39.32 -7.12
N ASP A 317 -1.38 39.02 -7.77
CA ASP A 317 -0.09 39.77 -7.56
C ASP A 317 -0.18 41.21 -8.00
N LYS A 318 -0.84 41.49 -9.12
CA LYS A 318 -1.10 42.89 -9.55
C LYS A 318 -1.93 43.68 -8.53
N ALA A 319 -2.93 43.05 -7.93
CA ALA A 319 -3.72 43.65 -6.86
C ALA A 319 -2.85 43.87 -5.61
N LEU A 320 -1.98 42.93 -5.24
CA LEU A 320 -1.01 43.13 -4.16
C LEU A 320 -0.05 44.28 -4.43
N TYR A 321 0.48 44.35 -5.65
CA TYR A 321 1.36 45.46 -6.03
C TYR A 321 0.68 46.83 -5.88
N GLN A 322 -0.59 46.93 -6.32
CA GLN A 322 -1.39 48.16 -6.13
C GLN A 322 -1.63 48.45 -4.63
N ALA A 323 -1.90 47.42 -3.81
CA ALA A 323 -2.02 47.60 -2.37
C ALA A 323 -0.74 48.18 -1.75
N LYS A 324 0.42 47.70 -2.15
CA LYS A 324 1.72 48.21 -1.72
C LYS A 324 1.96 49.67 -2.17
N GLN A 325 1.54 50.01 -3.39
CA GLN A 325 1.66 51.43 -3.90
C GLN A 325 0.70 52.39 -3.22
N ASN A 326 -0.51 51.97 -2.88
CA ASN A 326 -1.53 52.80 -2.26
C ASN A 326 -1.35 53.01 -0.75
N GLY A 327 -0.16 52.75 -0.22
CA GLY A 327 0.17 53.01 1.18
C GLY A 327 0.33 51.78 2.05
N ARG A 328 0.27 50.57 1.47
CA ARG A 328 0.39 49.26 2.18
C ARG A 328 -0.73 49.01 3.20
N ASN A 329 -0.59 47.97 4.00
CA ASN A 329 -1.54 47.59 5.05
C ASN A 329 -3.00 47.66 4.59
N GLN A 330 -3.29 47.06 3.44
CA GLN A 330 -4.62 47.04 2.85
C GLN A 330 -4.83 45.81 1.95
N THR A 331 -6.09 45.54 1.69
CA THR A 331 -6.49 44.46 0.80
C THR A 331 -7.08 45.02 -0.48
N LEU A 332 -6.61 44.59 -1.64
CA LEU A 332 -7.22 44.88 -2.92
C LEU A 332 -7.66 43.59 -3.61
N LEU A 333 -8.81 43.64 -4.25
CA LEU A 333 -9.40 42.54 -5.00
C LEU A 333 -9.41 42.90 -6.48
N ASP A 334 -8.78 42.06 -7.31
CA ASP A 334 -8.91 42.15 -8.75
C ASP A 334 -10.30 41.58 -9.17
N ILE A 335 -11.01 42.41 -9.96
CA ILE A 335 -12.42 42.16 -10.29
C ILE A 335 -12.51 41.75 -11.75
#